data_9712c1a513f9f472e08949cfdb349e6f
#
_entry.id   9712c1a513f9f472e08949cfdb349e6f
#
_cell.length_a   1.000
_cell.length_b   1.000
_cell.length_c   1.000
_cell.angle_alpha   90.00
_cell.angle_beta   90.00
_cell.angle_gamma   90.00
#
_symmetry.space_group_name_H-M   'P 1'
#
loop_
_entity.id
_entity.type
_entity.pdbx_description
1 polymer ?
#
loop_
_entity_poly.entity_id
_entity_poly.type
_entity_poly.pdbx_seq_one_letter_code
_entity_poly.pdbx_strand_id
1 'polypeptide(L)'
;MTVKQAYEAELLARGYIADPAQLRAVDALERCASDWVAFKEQRSNAFKKLIHHPDTPRGVYMFGGVGRGKSFLMDCFYNAVPLRRKTRLHFHEFMREVHRELRDLQGTVNPLDELGKRIAKRYKLICFDEFHVADITDAMILHRLLTALFDNGVGFVTTSNFKPDDLYPGGMHRDRIMPAIALLNQHLEVLSVDNGTDYRRRTLEQVNLYHTPLGPQADLEMADAFSRLAESQDESPVLQIESRQINARRKAGGVVWFDFKTLCGGPRSQNDYLEIATQFHTVLLSDVPAMPVRMASEARRFTWLVDVLYDRRVKLIMSAEVSPEALYASGPLAHEFPRTVSRLNEMQSAEFLALERRDVDTTLT
;
A
#
# COMPACT_ATOMS: atom_id res chain seq x y z
N MET A 1 -9.04 -20.90 11.65
CA MET A 1 -8.17 -21.00 10.44
C MET A 1 -6.80 -20.48 10.83
N THR A 2 -5.74 -21.27 10.64
CA THR A 2 -4.36 -20.85 10.93
C THR A 2 -3.83 -19.96 9.80
N VAL A 3 -2.69 -19.29 10.00
CA VAL A 3 -2.05 -18.49 8.94
C VAL A 3 -1.69 -19.38 7.75
N LYS A 4 -1.18 -20.57 8.03
CA LYS A 4 -0.81 -21.54 6.99
C LYS A 4 -2.02 -22.01 6.18
N GLN A 5 -3.13 -22.35 6.84
CA GLN A 5 -4.38 -22.71 6.17
C GLN A 5 -4.93 -21.56 5.31
N ALA A 6 -4.84 -20.31 5.80
CA ALA A 6 -5.25 -19.15 5.02
C ALA A 6 -4.36 -18.98 3.78
N TYR A 7 -3.04 -19.12 3.93
CA TYR A 7 -2.09 -19.06 2.85
C TYR A 7 -2.34 -20.13 1.78
N GLU A 8 -2.52 -21.40 2.19
CA GLU A 8 -2.78 -22.52 1.27
C GLU A 8 -4.11 -22.34 0.50
N ALA A 9 -5.16 -21.90 1.19
CA ALA A 9 -6.46 -21.64 0.57
C ALA A 9 -6.39 -20.53 -0.50
N GLU A 10 -5.67 -19.46 -0.22
CA GLU A 10 -5.50 -18.34 -1.15
C GLU A 10 -4.59 -18.72 -2.33
N LEU A 11 -3.53 -19.50 -2.11
CA LEU A 11 -2.71 -20.01 -3.21
C LEU A 11 -3.55 -20.83 -4.19
N LEU A 12 -4.41 -21.70 -3.64
CA LEU A 12 -5.29 -22.53 -4.47
C LEU A 12 -6.29 -21.64 -5.25
N ALA A 13 -6.90 -20.68 -4.59
CA ALA A 13 -7.86 -19.77 -5.21
C ALA A 13 -7.27 -18.94 -6.35
N ARG A 14 -5.98 -18.56 -6.24
CA ARG A 14 -5.28 -17.74 -7.24
C ARG A 14 -4.46 -18.54 -8.25
N GLY A 15 -4.37 -19.86 -8.09
CA GLY A 15 -3.56 -20.72 -8.95
C GLY A 15 -2.04 -20.47 -8.81
N TYR A 16 -1.60 -20.01 -7.65
CA TYR A 16 -0.19 -19.73 -7.37
C TYR A 16 0.52 -20.95 -6.79
N ILE A 17 1.84 -21.00 -6.98
CA ILE A 17 2.70 -22.05 -6.41
C ILE A 17 3.40 -21.46 -5.18
N ALA A 18 3.48 -22.28 -4.12
CA ALA A 18 4.16 -21.91 -2.90
C ALA A 18 5.64 -21.54 -3.14
N ASP A 19 6.07 -20.47 -2.53
CA ASP A 19 7.41 -19.92 -2.64
C ASP A 19 8.21 -20.18 -1.35
N PRO A 20 9.43 -20.69 -1.42
CA PRO A 20 10.25 -20.95 -0.23
C PRO A 20 10.48 -19.74 0.66
N ALA A 21 10.60 -18.51 0.10
CA ALA A 21 10.75 -17.30 0.88
C ALA A 21 9.43 -16.92 1.59
N GLN A 22 8.30 -17.05 0.89
CA GLN A 22 6.98 -16.86 1.50
C GLN A 22 6.68 -17.92 2.56
N LEU A 23 7.05 -19.17 2.36
CA LEU A 23 6.84 -20.25 3.36
C LEU A 23 7.57 -19.96 4.67
N ARG A 24 8.82 -19.45 4.62
CA ARG A 24 9.53 -19.01 5.83
C ARG A 24 8.79 -17.89 6.57
N ALA A 25 8.25 -16.94 5.82
CA ALA A 25 7.46 -15.86 6.40
C ALA A 25 6.14 -16.38 7.00
N VAL A 26 5.46 -17.32 6.33
CA VAL A 26 4.25 -18.00 6.85
C VAL A 26 4.56 -18.72 8.17
N ASP A 27 5.68 -19.45 8.26
CA ASP A 27 6.08 -20.12 9.50
C ASP A 27 6.33 -19.13 10.65
N ALA A 28 6.96 -17.98 10.36
CA ALA A 28 7.19 -16.93 11.35
C ALA A 28 5.87 -16.25 11.79
N LEU A 29 4.98 -16.00 10.85
CA LEU A 29 3.66 -15.42 11.13
C LEU A 29 2.77 -16.39 11.92
N GLU A 30 2.83 -17.69 11.62
CA GLU A 30 2.12 -18.73 12.38
C GLU A 30 2.62 -18.80 13.83
N ARG A 31 3.95 -18.75 14.06
CA ARG A 31 4.53 -18.66 15.41
C ARG A 31 4.03 -17.41 16.12
N CYS A 32 4.13 -16.25 15.48
CA CYS A 32 3.66 -14.98 16.05
C CYS A 32 2.16 -15.05 16.42
N ALA A 33 1.31 -15.60 15.56
CA ALA A 33 -0.11 -15.79 15.84
C ALA A 33 -0.34 -16.71 17.04
N SER A 34 0.39 -17.83 17.12
CA SER A 34 0.33 -18.78 18.23
C SER A 34 0.78 -18.15 19.56
N ASP A 35 1.84 -17.37 19.54
CA ASP A 35 2.33 -16.63 20.72
C ASP A 35 1.28 -15.61 21.20
N TRP A 36 0.58 -14.94 20.31
CA TRP A 36 -0.53 -14.05 20.66
C TRP A 36 -1.74 -14.80 21.28
N VAL A 37 -2.02 -16.02 20.83
CA VAL A 37 -3.04 -16.88 21.46
C VAL A 37 -2.62 -17.21 22.88
N ALA A 38 -1.39 -17.72 23.07
CA ALA A 38 -0.85 -18.04 24.39
C ALA A 38 -0.82 -16.82 25.33
N PHE A 39 -0.37 -15.68 24.83
CA PHE A 39 -0.38 -14.40 25.57
C PHE A 39 -1.81 -14.03 26.07
N LYS A 40 -2.81 -14.20 25.19
CA LYS A 40 -4.21 -13.93 25.55
C LYS A 40 -4.72 -14.89 26.60
N GLU A 41 -4.39 -16.19 26.51
CA GLU A 41 -4.79 -17.21 27.46
C GLU A 41 -4.19 -16.97 28.85
N GLN A 42 -2.92 -16.61 28.91
CA GLN A 42 -2.22 -16.25 30.14
C GLN A 42 -2.82 -15.02 30.84
N ARG A 43 -3.57 -14.20 30.14
CA ARG A 43 -4.23 -12.97 30.62
C ARG A 43 -5.76 -13.02 30.48
N SER A 44 -6.35 -14.21 30.45
CA SER A 44 -7.77 -14.39 30.13
C SER A 44 -8.73 -13.86 31.20
N ASN A 45 -8.33 -13.74 32.48
CA ASN A 45 -9.13 -13.18 33.56
C ASN A 45 -8.33 -12.18 34.42
N ALA A 46 -9.03 -11.45 35.33
CA ALA A 46 -8.43 -10.40 36.14
C ALA A 46 -7.32 -10.93 37.08
N PHE A 47 -7.50 -12.13 37.64
CA PHE A 47 -6.53 -12.77 38.52
C PHE A 47 -5.26 -13.17 37.80
N LYS A 48 -5.39 -13.78 36.60
CA LYS A 48 -4.24 -14.11 35.74
C LYS A 48 -3.48 -12.86 35.28
N LYS A 49 -4.17 -11.76 34.98
CA LYS A 49 -3.54 -10.48 34.63
C LYS A 49 -2.70 -9.88 35.74
N LEU A 50 -3.09 -10.14 37.02
CA LEU A 50 -2.36 -9.63 38.20
C LEU A 50 -1.07 -10.43 38.46
N ILE A 51 -1.10 -11.76 38.20
CA ILE A 51 0.01 -12.67 38.53
C ILE A 51 0.95 -12.84 37.33
N HIS A 52 0.42 -12.91 36.10
CA HIS A 52 1.23 -13.14 34.89
C HIS A 52 1.47 -11.85 34.11
N HIS A 53 2.74 -11.50 33.97
CA HIS A 53 3.20 -10.38 33.14
C HIS A 53 4.10 -10.93 32.01
N PRO A 54 3.52 -11.73 31.09
CA PRO A 54 4.31 -12.26 29.98
C PRO A 54 4.82 -11.13 29.08
N ASP A 55 5.99 -11.33 28.51
CA ASP A 55 6.52 -10.43 27.52
C ASP A 55 5.60 -10.36 26.28
N THR A 56 5.57 -9.20 25.65
CA THR A 56 4.83 -9.03 24.39
C THR A 56 5.42 -9.96 23.33
N PRO A 57 4.60 -10.73 22.60
CA PRO A 57 5.10 -11.62 21.55
C PRO A 57 5.99 -10.89 20.56
N ARG A 58 7.09 -11.55 20.16
CA ARG A 58 7.98 -11.03 19.13
C ARG A 58 7.22 -10.91 17.82
N GLY A 59 7.27 -9.74 17.18
CA GLY A 59 6.62 -9.50 15.91
C GLY A 59 7.41 -10.00 14.70
N VAL A 60 6.93 -9.66 13.51
CA VAL A 60 7.57 -10.01 12.25
C VAL A 60 7.72 -8.77 11.38
N TYR A 61 8.89 -8.59 10.79
CA TYR A 61 9.21 -7.56 9.81
C TYR A 61 9.52 -8.22 8.47
N MET A 62 8.59 -8.16 7.53
CA MET A 62 8.74 -8.73 6.19
C MET A 62 9.24 -7.64 5.23
N PHE A 63 10.38 -7.88 4.60
CA PHE A 63 10.89 -6.96 3.60
C PHE A 63 11.20 -7.66 2.26
N GLY A 64 11.22 -6.87 1.19
CA GLY A 64 11.50 -7.33 -0.16
C GLY A 64 10.94 -6.38 -1.20
N GLY A 65 11.30 -6.58 -2.44
CA GLY A 65 10.84 -5.79 -3.58
C GLY A 65 9.31 -5.75 -3.70
N VAL A 66 8.84 -4.89 -4.56
CA VAL A 66 7.42 -4.76 -4.91
C VAL A 66 6.93 -6.05 -5.59
N GLY A 67 5.66 -6.44 -5.37
CA GLY A 67 5.09 -7.64 -6.02
C GLY A 67 5.55 -8.99 -5.45
N ARG A 68 6.13 -9.00 -4.25
CA ARG A 68 6.62 -10.24 -3.59
C ARG A 68 5.55 -10.92 -2.71
N GLY A 69 4.32 -10.41 -2.71
CA GLY A 69 3.22 -10.97 -1.93
C GLY A 69 3.23 -10.60 -0.45
N LYS A 70 3.92 -9.51 -0.04
CA LYS A 70 3.98 -9.07 1.37
C LYS A 70 2.60 -8.75 1.94
N SER A 71 1.78 -7.99 1.19
CA SER A 71 0.42 -7.61 1.60
C SER A 71 -0.49 -8.84 1.71
N PHE A 72 -0.33 -9.79 0.81
CA PHE A 72 -1.01 -11.08 0.83
C PHE A 72 -0.68 -11.88 2.10
N LEU A 73 0.60 -11.99 2.48
CA LEU A 73 1.02 -12.63 3.73
C LEU A 73 0.47 -11.92 4.96
N MET A 74 0.44 -10.58 4.92
CA MET A 74 -0.17 -9.77 5.97
C MET A 74 -1.68 -10.04 6.10
N ASP A 75 -2.42 -10.21 5.00
CA ASP A 75 -3.83 -10.59 5.01
C ASP A 75 -4.05 -11.94 5.70
N CYS A 76 -3.26 -12.95 5.32
CA CYS A 76 -3.33 -14.27 5.94
C CYS A 76 -3.12 -14.20 7.45
N PHE A 77 -2.13 -13.43 7.91
CA PHE A 77 -1.85 -13.23 9.32
C PHE A 77 -2.96 -12.45 10.02
N TYR A 78 -3.31 -11.28 9.49
CA TYR A 78 -4.28 -10.40 10.12
C TYR A 78 -5.64 -11.09 10.31
N ASN A 79 -6.08 -11.87 9.33
CA ASN A 79 -7.34 -12.60 9.42
C ASN A 79 -7.27 -13.78 10.39
N ALA A 80 -6.13 -14.47 10.48
CA ALA A 80 -5.96 -15.66 11.34
C ALA A 80 -5.81 -15.30 12.83
N VAL A 81 -5.13 -14.18 13.18
CA VAL A 81 -4.84 -13.85 14.58
C VAL A 81 -6.11 -13.45 15.35
N PRO A 82 -6.49 -14.15 16.45
CA PRO A 82 -7.80 -13.98 17.12
C PRO A 82 -7.79 -12.87 18.17
N LEU A 83 -7.26 -11.70 17.82
CA LEU A 83 -7.24 -10.51 18.69
C LEU A 83 -8.36 -9.55 18.31
N ARG A 84 -9.09 -9.02 19.30
CA ARG A 84 -10.09 -7.96 19.08
C ARG A 84 -9.47 -6.57 18.96
N ARG A 85 -8.36 -6.34 19.67
CA ARG A 85 -7.65 -5.04 19.74
C ARG A 85 -6.47 -5.08 18.80
N LYS A 86 -6.72 -5.31 17.52
CA LYS A 86 -5.76 -5.24 16.42
C LYS A 86 -6.20 -4.21 15.39
N THR A 87 -5.26 -3.61 14.71
CA THR A 87 -5.52 -2.73 13.57
C THR A 87 -4.51 -3.00 12.45
N ARG A 88 -4.88 -2.66 11.24
CA ARG A 88 -4.00 -2.65 10.06
C ARG A 88 -4.18 -1.33 9.34
N LEU A 89 -3.09 -0.69 8.97
CA LEU A 89 -3.06 0.59 8.28
C LEU A 89 -1.68 0.81 7.65
N HIS A 90 -1.63 1.70 6.67
CA HIS A 90 -0.36 2.13 6.12
C HIS A 90 0.43 2.97 7.13
N PHE A 91 1.75 2.81 7.13
CA PHE A 91 2.62 3.51 8.09
C PHE A 91 2.49 5.03 7.99
N HIS A 92 2.38 5.58 6.78
CA HIS A 92 2.21 7.02 6.60
C HIS A 92 0.87 7.57 7.14
N GLU A 93 -0.21 6.77 7.09
CA GLU A 93 -1.51 7.12 7.70
C GLU A 93 -1.39 7.15 9.22
N PHE A 94 -0.69 6.16 9.78
CA PHE A 94 -0.40 6.12 11.21
C PHE A 94 0.40 7.35 11.66
N MET A 95 1.45 7.74 10.95
CA MET A 95 2.25 8.91 11.29
C MET A 95 1.47 10.21 11.18
N ARG A 96 0.57 10.33 10.19
CA ARG A 96 -0.36 11.47 10.08
C ARG A 96 -1.26 11.59 11.31
N GLU A 97 -1.78 10.47 11.80
CA GLU A 97 -2.59 10.41 13.03
C GLU A 97 -1.74 10.79 14.26
N VAL A 98 -0.54 10.24 14.37
CA VAL A 98 0.43 10.57 15.43
C VAL A 98 0.69 12.08 15.48
N HIS A 99 0.99 12.72 14.37
CA HIS A 99 1.20 14.17 14.31
C HIS A 99 -0.04 14.96 14.71
N ARG A 100 -1.24 14.48 14.36
CA ARG A 100 -2.50 15.10 14.77
C ARG A 100 -2.68 15.02 16.29
N GLU A 101 -2.56 13.83 16.87
CA GLU A 101 -2.71 13.62 18.31
C GLU A 101 -1.62 14.34 19.14
N LEU A 102 -0.41 14.48 18.61
CA LEU A 102 0.66 15.25 19.26
C LEU A 102 0.33 16.75 19.34
N ARG A 103 -0.36 17.31 18.34
CA ARG A 103 -0.84 18.71 18.44
C ARG A 103 -1.85 18.90 19.57
N ASP A 104 -2.71 17.90 19.78
CA ASP A 104 -3.69 17.93 20.88
C ASP A 104 -3.05 17.73 22.27
N LEU A 105 -1.82 17.22 22.30
CA LEU A 105 -1.02 17.00 23.51
C LEU A 105 -0.01 18.12 23.80
N GLN A 106 -0.11 19.27 23.09
CA GLN A 106 0.76 20.41 23.37
C GLN A 106 0.62 20.88 24.82
N GLY A 107 1.78 21.12 25.47
CA GLY A 107 1.83 21.47 26.89
C GLY A 107 1.84 20.28 27.87
N THR A 108 1.72 19.04 27.38
CA THR A 108 1.86 17.83 28.19
C THR A 108 3.34 17.53 28.40
N VAL A 109 3.71 17.12 29.63
CA VAL A 109 5.04 16.56 29.90
C VAL A 109 5.14 15.20 29.23
N ASN A 110 6.13 14.98 28.36
CA ASN A 110 6.32 13.74 27.60
C ASN A 110 5.11 13.33 26.71
N PRO A 111 4.75 14.11 25.69
CA PRO A 111 3.57 13.86 24.87
C PRO A 111 3.62 12.52 24.12
N LEU A 112 4.80 12.05 23.70
CA LEU A 112 4.96 10.75 23.02
C LEU A 112 4.66 9.56 23.96
N ASP A 113 5.04 9.64 25.24
CA ASP A 113 4.76 8.58 26.22
C ASP A 113 3.25 8.50 26.50
N GLU A 114 2.58 9.67 26.62
CA GLU A 114 1.14 9.72 26.78
C GLU A 114 0.39 9.21 25.55
N LEU A 115 0.87 9.57 24.36
CA LEU A 115 0.34 9.06 23.10
C LEU A 115 0.50 7.53 23.01
N GLY A 116 1.68 6.99 23.35
CA GLY A 116 1.91 5.54 23.41
C GLY A 116 0.92 4.82 24.31
N LYS A 117 0.63 5.36 25.49
CA LYS A 117 -0.40 4.82 26.41
C LYS A 117 -1.80 4.86 25.80
N ARG A 118 -2.17 5.95 25.10
CA ARG A 118 -3.48 6.07 24.44
C ARG A 118 -3.64 5.04 23.34
N ILE A 119 -2.62 4.87 22.48
CA ILE A 119 -2.60 3.87 21.42
C ILE A 119 -2.66 2.46 22.02
N ALA A 120 -1.88 2.17 23.07
CA ALA A 120 -1.85 0.88 23.75
C ALA A 120 -3.18 0.51 24.45
N LYS A 121 -4.02 1.49 24.79
CA LYS A 121 -5.40 1.27 25.25
C LYS A 121 -6.32 0.83 24.10
N ARG A 122 -6.10 1.32 22.89
CA ARG A 122 -6.89 0.97 21.68
C ARG A 122 -6.45 -0.35 21.08
N TYR A 123 -5.15 -0.55 20.92
CA TYR A 123 -4.56 -1.66 20.17
C TYR A 123 -3.53 -2.44 20.98
N LYS A 124 -3.48 -3.76 20.77
CA LYS A 124 -2.44 -4.66 21.27
C LYS A 124 -1.53 -5.16 20.17
N LEU A 125 -2.03 -5.18 18.95
CA LEU A 125 -1.28 -5.53 17.75
C LEU A 125 -1.57 -4.49 16.68
N ILE A 126 -0.50 -3.95 16.08
CA ILE A 126 -0.60 -3.05 14.94
C ILE A 126 0.13 -3.72 13.76
N CYS A 127 -0.59 -3.87 12.66
CA CYS A 127 -0.04 -4.33 11.39
C CYS A 127 0.19 -3.12 10.50
N PHE A 128 1.46 -2.88 10.11
CA PHE A 128 1.81 -1.79 9.22
C PHE A 128 2.05 -2.31 7.81
N ASP A 129 1.32 -1.77 6.87
CA ASP A 129 1.68 -1.89 5.46
C ASP A 129 2.64 -0.75 5.08
N GLU A 130 3.60 -1.08 4.22
CA GLU A 130 4.56 -0.13 3.64
C GLU A 130 5.29 0.71 4.70
N PHE A 131 5.92 0.04 5.67
CA PHE A 131 6.74 0.72 6.68
C PHE A 131 7.93 1.41 6.01
N HIS A 132 7.83 2.72 5.89
CA HIS A 132 8.83 3.55 5.25
C HIS A 132 8.91 4.91 5.94
N VAL A 133 10.13 5.38 6.19
CA VAL A 133 10.38 6.70 6.80
C VAL A 133 10.90 7.62 5.71
N ALA A 134 10.08 8.59 5.31
CA ALA A 134 10.37 9.49 4.20
C ALA A 134 10.91 10.86 4.64
N ASP A 135 10.55 11.32 5.83
CA ASP A 135 10.93 12.66 6.29
C ASP A 135 11.63 12.68 7.65
N ILE A 136 12.30 13.79 7.93
CA ILE A 136 13.08 13.98 9.17
C ILE A 136 12.18 14.07 10.41
N THR A 137 10.96 14.58 10.28
CA THR A 137 10.06 14.76 11.42
C THR A 137 9.67 13.41 11.98
N ASP A 138 9.32 12.47 11.09
CA ASP A 138 9.04 11.09 11.45
C ASP A 138 10.26 10.40 12.05
N ALA A 139 11.43 10.54 11.41
CA ALA A 139 12.69 9.95 11.91
C ALA A 139 13.03 10.40 13.33
N MET A 140 12.81 11.67 13.65
CA MET A 140 13.12 12.24 14.98
C MET A 140 12.24 11.72 16.12
N ILE A 141 10.95 11.45 15.84
CA ILE A 141 10.02 10.99 16.88
C ILE A 141 9.90 9.47 16.97
N LEU A 142 10.30 8.76 15.92
CA LEU A 142 10.03 7.32 15.76
C LEU A 142 10.63 6.49 16.91
N HIS A 143 11.85 6.75 17.34
CA HIS A 143 12.47 6.01 18.44
C HIS A 143 11.63 6.11 19.74
N ARG A 144 11.31 7.32 20.17
CA ARG A 144 10.52 7.50 21.40
C ARG A 144 9.10 6.95 21.29
N LEU A 145 8.50 7.08 20.12
CA LEU A 145 7.17 6.54 19.85
C LEU A 145 7.18 5.00 19.92
N LEU A 146 8.12 4.33 19.25
CA LEU A 146 8.26 2.88 19.29
C LEU A 146 8.57 2.40 20.72
N THR A 147 9.48 3.05 21.44
CA THR A 147 9.78 2.75 22.85
C THR A 147 8.50 2.80 23.68
N ALA A 148 7.73 3.90 23.60
CA ALA A 148 6.48 4.04 24.34
C ALA A 148 5.44 2.97 23.99
N LEU A 149 5.39 2.53 22.73
CA LEU A 149 4.46 1.49 22.29
C LEU A 149 4.89 0.10 22.78
N PHE A 150 6.17 -0.28 22.65
CA PHE A 150 6.70 -1.54 23.15
C PHE A 150 6.58 -1.64 24.69
N ASP A 151 6.94 -0.60 25.43
CA ASP A 151 6.82 -0.53 26.91
C ASP A 151 5.38 -0.70 27.39
N ASN A 152 4.40 -0.30 26.57
CA ASN A 152 2.98 -0.48 26.87
C ASN A 152 2.38 -1.77 26.28
N GLY A 153 3.23 -2.69 25.80
CA GLY A 153 2.85 -4.02 25.34
C GLY A 153 2.04 -4.01 24.05
N VAL A 154 2.44 -3.16 23.09
CA VAL A 154 1.96 -3.18 21.72
C VAL A 154 2.95 -3.96 20.86
N GLY A 155 2.49 -5.00 20.18
CA GLY A 155 3.29 -5.73 19.19
C GLY A 155 3.05 -5.24 17.78
N PHE A 156 4.00 -5.53 16.89
CA PHE A 156 3.94 -5.14 15.49
C PHE A 156 4.17 -6.31 14.56
N VAL A 157 3.47 -6.28 13.42
CA VAL A 157 3.85 -7.02 12.21
C VAL A 157 3.88 -6.01 11.07
N THR A 158 4.97 -5.99 10.32
CA THR A 158 5.18 -4.94 9.31
C THR A 158 5.58 -5.51 7.96
N THR A 159 5.17 -4.83 6.90
CA THR A 159 5.72 -5.01 5.54
C THR A 159 6.51 -3.78 5.13
N SER A 160 7.61 -3.96 4.40
CA SER A 160 8.44 -2.88 3.88
C SER A 160 9.11 -3.28 2.57
N ASN A 161 9.52 -2.32 1.78
CA ASN A 161 10.40 -2.56 0.64
C ASN A 161 11.88 -2.61 1.06
N PHE A 162 12.20 -2.13 2.26
CA PHE A 162 13.55 -2.00 2.79
C PHE A 162 13.71 -2.84 4.06
N LYS A 163 14.90 -3.40 4.28
CA LYS A 163 15.22 -3.95 5.60
C LYS A 163 15.35 -2.80 6.62
N PRO A 164 15.22 -3.06 7.93
CA PRO A 164 15.31 -2.01 8.94
C PRO A 164 16.58 -1.14 8.82
N ASP A 165 17.73 -1.75 8.54
CA ASP A 165 19.02 -1.05 8.43
C ASP A 165 19.10 -0.09 7.24
N ASP A 166 18.24 -0.28 6.23
CA ASP A 166 18.16 0.56 5.04
C ASP A 166 17.02 1.60 5.11
N LEU A 167 16.35 1.74 6.24
CA LEU A 167 15.36 2.79 6.43
C LEU A 167 16.02 4.17 6.46
N TYR A 168 15.41 5.15 5.77
CA TYR A 168 15.85 6.54 5.70
C TYR A 168 17.30 6.66 5.20
N PRO A 169 17.66 6.06 4.04
CA PRO A 169 19.04 6.05 3.54
C PRO A 169 19.45 7.47 3.12
N GLY A 170 20.62 7.92 3.53
CA GLY A 170 21.13 9.25 3.17
C GLY A 170 20.34 10.44 3.75
N GLY A 171 19.34 10.18 4.59
CA GLY A 171 18.53 11.23 5.20
C GLY A 171 19.31 12.11 6.18
N MET A 172 18.88 13.39 6.28
CA MET A 172 19.48 14.34 7.22
C MET A 172 19.29 13.84 8.67
N HIS A 173 20.35 13.90 9.48
CA HIS A 173 20.36 13.38 10.86
C HIS A 173 19.97 11.89 10.97
N ARG A 174 20.46 11.05 10.07
CA ARG A 174 20.21 9.60 10.09
C ARG A 174 20.57 8.93 11.42
N ASP A 175 21.49 9.49 12.19
CA ASP A 175 21.83 9.07 13.55
C ASP A 175 20.62 9.02 14.49
N ARG A 176 19.62 9.86 14.26
CA ARG A 176 18.40 9.93 15.08
C ARG A 176 17.46 8.74 14.89
N ILE A 177 17.45 8.10 13.72
CA ILE A 177 16.62 6.91 13.46
C ILE A 177 17.32 5.62 13.90
N MET A 178 18.64 5.60 14.03
CA MET A 178 19.39 4.38 14.38
C MET A 178 18.88 3.67 15.64
N PRO A 179 18.51 4.36 16.74
CA PRO A 179 17.91 3.71 17.90
C PRO A 179 16.54 3.07 17.60
N ALA A 180 15.72 3.66 16.70
CA ALA A 180 14.46 3.07 16.26
C ALA A 180 14.70 1.79 15.45
N ILE A 181 15.71 1.80 14.56
CA ILE A 181 16.14 0.61 13.82
C ILE A 181 16.59 -0.51 14.76
N ALA A 182 17.35 -0.18 15.79
CA ALA A 182 17.79 -1.15 16.81
C ALA A 182 16.58 -1.77 17.55
N LEU A 183 15.57 -0.98 17.91
CA LEU A 183 14.33 -1.49 18.50
C LEU A 183 13.58 -2.42 17.56
N LEU A 184 13.45 -2.06 16.29
CA LEU A 184 12.78 -2.92 15.28
C LEU A 184 13.51 -4.28 15.19
N ASN A 185 14.84 -4.29 15.06
CA ASN A 185 15.63 -5.52 15.01
C ASN A 185 15.53 -6.36 16.30
N GLN A 186 15.40 -5.72 17.45
CA GLN A 186 15.26 -6.39 18.75
C GLN A 186 13.88 -7.04 18.90
N HIS A 187 12.81 -6.31 18.59
CA HIS A 187 11.44 -6.73 18.88
C HIS A 187 10.78 -7.50 17.73
N LEU A 188 11.32 -7.45 16.52
CA LEU A 188 10.78 -8.11 15.35
C LEU A 188 11.74 -9.16 14.79
N GLU A 189 11.20 -10.22 14.25
CA GLU A 189 11.95 -11.17 13.40
C GLU A 189 11.99 -10.60 11.98
N VAL A 190 13.16 -10.26 11.49
CA VAL A 190 13.37 -9.62 10.18
C VAL A 190 13.56 -10.69 9.12
N LEU A 191 12.67 -10.73 8.12
CA LEU A 191 12.64 -11.76 7.09
C LEU A 191 12.55 -11.15 5.70
N SER A 192 13.42 -11.63 4.81
CA SER A 192 13.29 -11.35 3.38
C SER A 192 12.25 -12.27 2.76
N VAL A 193 11.29 -11.68 2.07
CA VAL A 193 10.31 -12.41 1.23
C VAL A 193 10.64 -12.30 -0.25
N ASP A 194 11.87 -11.87 -0.57
CA ASP A 194 12.34 -11.74 -1.95
C ASP A 194 12.92 -13.07 -2.46
N ASN A 195 12.35 -13.59 -3.53
CA ASN A 195 12.81 -14.77 -4.26
C ASN A 195 13.19 -14.45 -5.71
N GLY A 196 13.23 -13.17 -6.08
CA GLY A 196 13.48 -12.73 -7.45
C GLY A 196 12.26 -12.78 -8.37
N THR A 197 11.12 -13.33 -7.95
CA THR A 197 9.90 -13.41 -8.77
C THR A 197 8.94 -12.27 -8.44
N ASP A 198 8.64 -11.41 -9.42
CA ASP A 198 7.57 -10.41 -9.31
C ASP A 198 6.23 -11.01 -9.75
N TYR A 199 5.42 -11.44 -8.78
CA TYR A 199 4.10 -12.03 -9.04
C TYR A 199 3.12 -11.05 -9.67
N ARG A 200 3.24 -9.75 -9.37
CA ARG A 200 2.42 -8.70 -9.96
C ARG A 200 2.71 -8.54 -11.45
N ARG A 201 3.99 -8.47 -11.82
CA ARG A 201 4.41 -8.42 -13.21
C ARG A 201 3.85 -9.62 -13.98
N ARG A 202 3.98 -10.81 -13.43
CA ARG A 202 3.46 -12.04 -14.03
C ARG A 202 1.95 -11.99 -14.25
N THR A 203 1.20 -11.40 -13.30
CA THR A 203 -0.24 -11.19 -13.44
C THR A 203 -0.54 -10.14 -14.51
N LEU A 204 0.20 -9.01 -14.54
CA LEU A 204 0.04 -7.96 -15.54
C LEU A 204 0.32 -8.48 -16.97
N GLU A 205 1.29 -9.36 -17.15
CA GLU A 205 1.59 -9.99 -18.45
C GLU A 205 0.46 -10.95 -18.92
N GLN A 206 -0.44 -11.37 -18.05
CA GLN A 206 -1.55 -12.28 -18.33
C GLN A 206 -2.91 -11.58 -18.48
N VAL A 207 -3.01 -10.30 -18.12
CA VAL A 207 -4.25 -9.53 -18.27
C VAL A 207 -4.17 -8.61 -19.48
N ASN A 208 -5.30 -8.41 -20.14
CA ASN A 208 -5.39 -7.37 -21.14
C ASN A 208 -5.36 -6.00 -20.46
N LEU A 209 -4.52 -5.08 -20.95
CA LEU A 209 -4.35 -3.77 -20.34
C LEU A 209 -5.24 -2.69 -20.97
N TYR A 210 -5.82 -2.97 -22.14
CA TYR A 210 -6.68 -2.05 -22.87
C TYR A 210 -7.90 -2.78 -23.40
N HIS A 211 -9.07 -2.49 -22.82
CA HIS A 211 -10.34 -3.14 -23.15
C HIS A 211 -11.19 -2.21 -24.03
N THR A 212 -11.59 -2.69 -25.19
CA THR A 212 -12.45 -1.97 -26.12
C THR A 212 -13.26 -2.96 -26.95
N PRO A 213 -14.51 -2.66 -27.31
CA PRO A 213 -15.33 -1.49 -26.94
C PRO A 213 -15.80 -1.55 -25.47
N LEU A 214 -16.38 -0.44 -24.99
CA LEU A 214 -17.07 -0.41 -23.70
C LEU A 214 -18.27 -1.36 -23.70
N GLY A 215 -18.58 -1.91 -22.55
CA GLY A 215 -19.74 -2.78 -22.35
C GLY A 215 -19.54 -3.78 -21.22
N PRO A 216 -20.54 -4.62 -20.95
CA PRO A 216 -20.53 -5.55 -19.82
C PRO A 216 -19.31 -6.49 -19.80
N GLN A 217 -18.81 -6.88 -20.98
CA GLN A 217 -17.62 -7.73 -21.08
C GLN A 217 -16.37 -6.99 -20.59
N ALA A 218 -16.16 -5.75 -21.03
CA ALA A 218 -15.05 -4.91 -20.57
C ALA A 218 -15.12 -4.68 -19.04
N ASP A 219 -16.31 -4.46 -18.49
CA ASP A 219 -16.53 -4.30 -17.05
C ASP A 219 -16.15 -5.57 -16.28
N LEU A 220 -16.51 -6.75 -16.77
CA LEU A 220 -16.14 -8.03 -16.16
C LEU A 220 -14.61 -8.25 -16.20
N GLU A 221 -13.99 -7.96 -17.33
CA GLU A 221 -12.53 -8.11 -17.50
C GLU A 221 -11.75 -7.12 -16.61
N MET A 222 -12.24 -5.87 -16.48
CA MET A 222 -11.68 -4.88 -15.55
C MET A 222 -11.82 -5.34 -14.09
N ALA A 223 -12.96 -5.92 -13.72
CA ALA A 223 -13.19 -6.44 -12.38
C ALA A 223 -12.32 -7.67 -12.08
N ASP A 224 -12.11 -8.57 -13.04
CA ASP A 224 -11.20 -9.70 -12.93
C ASP A 224 -9.74 -9.20 -12.80
N ALA A 225 -9.31 -8.28 -13.64
CA ALA A 225 -7.99 -7.69 -13.59
C ALA A 225 -7.71 -7.05 -12.22
N PHE A 226 -8.66 -6.25 -11.69
CA PHE A 226 -8.56 -5.68 -10.36
C PHE A 226 -8.40 -6.76 -9.29
N SER A 227 -9.27 -7.77 -9.29
CA SER A 227 -9.26 -8.83 -8.27
C SER A 227 -8.00 -9.70 -8.30
N ARG A 228 -7.42 -9.90 -9.48
CA ARG A 228 -6.14 -10.62 -9.65
C ARG A 228 -4.93 -9.81 -9.23
N LEU A 229 -4.98 -8.49 -9.38
CA LEU A 229 -3.87 -7.57 -9.04
C LEU A 229 -3.95 -7.06 -7.60
N ALA A 230 -5.14 -7.04 -7.00
CA ALA A 230 -5.34 -6.69 -5.61
C ALA A 230 -4.64 -7.71 -4.72
N GLU A 231 -3.64 -7.25 -3.96
CA GLU A 231 -2.89 -8.09 -3.02
C GLU A 231 -3.58 -8.19 -1.66
N SER A 232 -4.62 -7.39 -1.42
CA SER A 232 -5.37 -7.31 -0.17
C SER A 232 -6.89 -7.29 -0.42
N GLN A 233 -7.67 -7.39 0.66
CA GLN A 233 -9.12 -7.20 0.59
C GLN A 233 -9.46 -5.75 0.24
N ASP A 234 -10.65 -5.53 -0.32
CA ASP A 234 -11.15 -4.19 -0.65
C ASP A 234 -11.16 -3.30 0.60
N GLU A 235 -10.61 -2.13 0.45
CA GLU A 235 -10.57 -1.07 1.45
C GLU A 235 -11.65 -0.02 1.19
N SER A 236 -11.78 0.97 2.10
CA SER A 236 -12.65 2.12 1.84
C SER A 236 -12.24 2.80 0.52
N PRO A 237 -13.18 2.97 -0.43
CA PRO A 237 -12.88 3.57 -1.73
C PRO A 237 -12.70 5.10 -1.66
N VAL A 238 -12.86 5.70 -0.49
CA VAL A 238 -12.70 7.15 -0.29
C VAL A 238 -11.22 7.46 -0.11
N LEU A 239 -10.68 8.28 -1.00
CA LEU A 239 -9.30 8.78 -0.92
C LEU A 239 -9.32 10.26 -0.55
N GLN A 240 -8.37 10.65 0.29
CA GLN A 240 -8.07 12.05 0.54
C GLN A 240 -6.89 12.44 -0.35
N ILE A 241 -7.18 13.22 -1.39
CA ILE A 241 -6.17 13.72 -2.34
C ILE A 241 -6.08 15.23 -2.16
N GLU A 242 -4.90 15.73 -1.77
CA GLU A 242 -4.72 17.13 -1.35
C GLU A 242 -5.74 17.48 -0.25
N SER A 243 -6.58 18.47 -0.47
CA SER A 243 -7.63 18.90 0.46
C SER A 243 -9.03 18.35 0.11
N ARG A 244 -9.14 17.41 -0.83
CA ARG A 244 -10.41 16.94 -1.41
C ARG A 244 -10.59 15.43 -1.25
N GLN A 245 -11.85 15.00 -1.09
CA GLN A 245 -12.19 13.58 -1.17
C GLN A 245 -12.48 13.19 -2.61
N ILE A 246 -11.92 12.05 -3.03
CA ILE A 246 -12.16 11.42 -4.31
C ILE A 246 -12.64 9.99 -4.05
N ASN A 247 -13.73 9.60 -4.70
CA ASN A 247 -14.27 8.27 -4.58
C ASN A 247 -13.76 7.39 -5.72
N ALA A 248 -13.02 6.35 -5.41
CA ALA A 248 -12.71 5.29 -6.35
C ALA A 248 -13.91 4.34 -6.50
N ARG A 249 -13.95 3.51 -7.54
CA ARG A 249 -14.84 2.35 -7.60
C ARG A 249 -14.43 1.29 -6.59
N ARG A 250 -13.14 0.97 -6.58
CA ARG A 250 -12.53 0.00 -5.66
C ARG A 250 -11.10 0.44 -5.32
N LYS A 251 -10.64 0.05 -4.14
CA LYS A 251 -9.27 0.23 -3.68
C LYS A 251 -8.85 -1.01 -2.89
N ALA A 252 -7.67 -1.54 -3.16
CA ALA A 252 -7.11 -2.65 -2.39
C ALA A 252 -5.57 -2.63 -2.48
N GLY A 253 -4.93 -2.41 -1.35
CA GLY A 253 -3.47 -2.26 -1.30
C GLY A 253 -2.99 -1.14 -2.23
N GLY A 254 -1.97 -1.42 -3.04
CA GLY A 254 -1.43 -0.45 -4.01
C GLY A 254 -2.18 -0.40 -5.35
N VAL A 255 -3.41 -0.93 -5.45
CA VAL A 255 -4.26 -0.93 -6.65
C VAL A 255 -5.49 -0.09 -6.42
N VAL A 256 -5.83 0.79 -7.37
CA VAL A 256 -7.03 1.64 -7.32
C VAL A 256 -7.74 1.65 -8.64
N TRP A 257 -9.08 1.71 -8.60
CA TRP A 257 -9.93 1.74 -9.77
C TRP A 257 -10.85 2.95 -9.76
N PHE A 258 -10.76 3.76 -10.81
CA PHE A 258 -11.58 4.96 -11.01
C PHE A 258 -12.37 4.90 -12.31
N ASP A 259 -13.45 5.70 -12.36
CA ASP A 259 -14.12 6.07 -13.62
C ASP A 259 -13.38 7.26 -14.26
N PHE A 260 -13.42 7.33 -15.59
CA PHE A 260 -12.95 8.48 -16.35
C PHE A 260 -13.58 9.80 -15.85
N LYS A 261 -14.89 9.78 -15.59
CA LYS A 261 -15.63 10.96 -15.10
C LYS A 261 -15.05 11.47 -13.77
N THR A 262 -14.64 10.59 -12.88
CA THR A 262 -14.07 10.93 -11.57
C THR A 262 -12.71 11.60 -11.71
N LEU A 263 -11.83 11.08 -12.57
CA LEU A 263 -10.48 11.61 -12.73
C LEU A 263 -10.38 12.74 -13.76
N CYS A 264 -11.15 12.69 -14.83
CA CYS A 264 -11.01 13.62 -15.96
C CYS A 264 -12.24 14.51 -16.19
N GLY A 265 -13.42 14.17 -15.64
CA GLY A 265 -14.66 14.90 -15.87
C GLY A 265 -14.82 16.18 -15.03
N GLY A 266 -14.10 16.30 -13.91
CA GLY A 266 -14.18 17.45 -13.00
C GLY A 266 -12.87 18.26 -12.91
N PRO A 267 -12.80 19.28 -12.06
CA PRO A 267 -11.60 20.08 -11.87
C PRO A 267 -10.52 19.24 -11.17
N ARG A 268 -9.53 18.79 -11.92
CA ARG A 268 -8.33 18.08 -11.46
C ARG A 268 -7.09 18.79 -11.95
N SER A 269 -6.02 18.70 -11.15
CA SER A 269 -4.70 19.22 -11.47
C SER A 269 -3.69 18.09 -11.62
N GLN A 270 -2.51 18.40 -12.14
CA GLN A 270 -1.41 17.42 -12.17
C GLN A 270 -1.01 16.94 -10.77
N ASN A 271 -1.13 17.79 -9.74
CA ASN A 271 -0.81 17.42 -8.37
C ASN A 271 -1.73 16.29 -7.85
N ASP A 272 -3.03 16.33 -8.21
CA ASP A 272 -3.95 15.23 -7.87
C ASP A 272 -3.44 13.88 -8.43
N TYR A 273 -2.94 13.89 -9.67
CA TYR A 273 -2.42 12.67 -10.32
C TYR A 273 -1.07 12.25 -9.77
N LEU A 274 -0.21 13.22 -9.41
CA LEU A 274 1.06 12.94 -8.74
C LEU A 274 0.83 12.27 -7.38
N GLU A 275 -0.13 12.75 -6.61
CA GLU A 275 -0.46 12.13 -5.32
C GLU A 275 -1.04 10.73 -5.50
N ILE A 276 -1.92 10.49 -6.49
CA ILE A 276 -2.39 9.15 -6.83
C ILE A 276 -1.21 8.25 -7.22
N ALA A 277 -0.31 8.72 -8.06
CA ALA A 277 0.86 7.96 -8.51
C ALA A 277 1.87 7.67 -7.37
N THR A 278 1.85 8.47 -6.30
CA THR A 278 2.65 8.22 -5.10
C THR A 278 2.02 7.13 -4.21
N GLN A 279 0.68 7.07 -4.15
CA GLN A 279 -0.02 6.11 -3.30
C GLN A 279 -0.18 4.74 -3.98
N PHE A 280 -0.34 4.69 -5.32
CA PHE A 280 -0.69 3.47 -6.04
C PHE A 280 0.36 3.12 -7.10
N HIS A 281 0.63 1.83 -7.25
CA HIS A 281 1.49 1.30 -8.30
C HIS A 281 0.72 0.86 -9.55
N THR A 282 -0.60 0.64 -9.41
CA THR A 282 -1.48 0.25 -10.52
C THR A 282 -2.79 1.03 -10.42
N VAL A 283 -3.17 1.65 -11.50
CA VAL A 283 -4.42 2.40 -11.66
C VAL A 283 -5.27 1.71 -12.72
N LEU A 284 -6.53 1.40 -12.38
CA LEU A 284 -7.53 1.02 -13.36
C LEU A 284 -8.38 2.25 -13.67
N LEU A 285 -8.66 2.47 -14.95
CA LEU A 285 -9.48 3.59 -15.43
C LEU A 285 -10.55 3.07 -16.39
N SER A 286 -11.81 3.12 -15.99
CA SER A 286 -12.92 2.67 -16.83
C SER A 286 -13.69 3.80 -17.48
N ASP A 287 -14.45 3.43 -18.51
CA ASP A 287 -15.40 4.30 -19.21
C ASP A 287 -14.76 5.50 -19.90
N VAL A 288 -13.59 5.32 -20.50
CA VAL A 288 -12.94 6.37 -21.29
C VAL A 288 -13.67 6.53 -22.61
N PRO A 289 -14.37 7.66 -22.84
CA PRO A 289 -15.13 7.86 -24.08
C PRO A 289 -14.21 8.29 -25.23
N ALA A 290 -14.70 8.16 -26.44
CA ALA A 290 -14.21 8.96 -27.55
C ALA A 290 -14.47 10.44 -27.24
N MET A 291 -13.44 11.25 -27.19
CA MET A 291 -13.49 12.65 -26.74
C MET A 291 -13.64 13.57 -27.95
N PRO A 292 -14.84 14.10 -28.24
CA PRO A 292 -15.01 15.11 -29.29
C PRO A 292 -14.40 16.46 -28.87
N VAL A 293 -14.32 17.41 -29.80
CA VAL A 293 -13.72 18.75 -29.59
C VAL A 293 -14.26 19.46 -28.33
N ARG A 294 -15.55 19.28 -28.02
CA ARG A 294 -16.16 19.87 -26.81
C ARG A 294 -15.58 19.34 -25.49
N MET A 295 -14.93 18.18 -25.54
CA MET A 295 -14.25 17.57 -24.38
C MET A 295 -12.75 17.87 -24.32
N ALA A 296 -12.31 18.98 -24.90
CA ALA A 296 -10.89 19.34 -24.91
C ALA A 296 -10.29 19.51 -23.50
N SER A 297 -11.09 19.95 -22.53
CA SER A 297 -10.63 20.04 -21.11
C SER A 297 -10.45 18.67 -20.47
N GLU A 298 -11.34 17.73 -20.75
CA GLU A 298 -11.24 16.33 -20.31
C GLU A 298 -10.06 15.64 -20.96
N ALA A 299 -9.88 15.85 -22.29
CA ALA A 299 -8.75 15.31 -23.03
C ALA A 299 -7.41 15.83 -22.48
N ARG A 300 -7.32 17.11 -22.09
CA ARG A 300 -6.11 17.66 -21.45
C ARG A 300 -5.83 17.02 -20.10
N ARG A 301 -6.86 16.83 -19.26
CA ARG A 301 -6.69 16.15 -17.97
C ARG A 301 -6.30 14.69 -18.14
N PHE A 302 -6.88 14.01 -19.14
CA PHE A 302 -6.49 12.65 -19.49
C PHE A 302 -5.02 12.56 -19.95
N THR A 303 -4.56 13.51 -20.79
CA THR A 303 -3.15 13.62 -21.18
C THR A 303 -2.26 13.79 -19.95
N TRP A 304 -2.59 14.69 -19.03
CA TRP A 304 -1.82 14.88 -17.79
C TRP A 304 -1.80 13.63 -16.92
N LEU A 305 -2.92 12.93 -16.80
CA LEU A 305 -2.99 11.66 -16.07
C LEU A 305 -2.03 10.63 -16.67
N VAL A 306 -2.13 10.39 -17.99
CA VAL A 306 -1.26 9.44 -18.69
C VAL A 306 0.21 9.85 -18.56
N ASP A 307 0.53 11.14 -18.72
CA ASP A 307 1.87 11.66 -18.58
C ASP A 307 2.46 11.36 -17.19
N VAL A 308 1.69 11.64 -16.12
CA VAL A 308 2.13 11.40 -14.74
C VAL A 308 2.32 9.91 -14.48
N LEU A 309 1.35 9.07 -14.88
CA LEU A 309 1.44 7.61 -14.65
C LEU A 309 2.64 7.02 -15.40
N TYR A 310 2.86 7.44 -16.66
CA TYR A 310 3.99 7.02 -17.47
C TYR A 310 5.33 7.40 -16.83
N ASP A 311 5.51 8.70 -16.48
CA ASP A 311 6.75 9.21 -15.92
C ASP A 311 7.08 8.56 -14.55
N ARG A 312 6.05 8.20 -13.77
CA ARG A 312 6.16 7.49 -12.48
C ARG A 312 6.19 5.96 -12.62
N ARG A 313 6.05 5.43 -13.84
CA ARG A 313 6.01 3.99 -14.12
C ARG A 313 4.89 3.26 -13.39
N VAL A 314 3.80 3.98 -13.12
CA VAL A 314 2.57 3.40 -12.59
C VAL A 314 1.86 2.64 -13.71
N LYS A 315 1.41 1.43 -13.44
CA LYS A 315 0.74 0.60 -14.44
C LYS A 315 -0.68 1.09 -14.64
N LEU A 316 -1.12 1.13 -15.90
CA LEU A 316 -2.47 1.56 -16.28
C LEU A 316 -3.19 0.42 -16.99
N ILE A 317 -4.37 0.07 -16.49
CA ILE A 317 -5.33 -0.80 -17.15
C ILE A 317 -6.57 0.02 -17.43
N MET A 318 -7.09 0.00 -18.65
CA MET A 318 -8.22 0.86 -18.96
C MET A 318 -9.25 0.20 -19.86
N SER A 319 -10.50 0.65 -19.73
CA SER A 319 -11.56 0.38 -20.70
C SER A 319 -11.95 1.66 -21.44
N ALA A 320 -12.08 1.56 -22.74
CA ALA A 320 -12.33 2.69 -23.63
C ALA A 320 -13.34 2.35 -24.73
N GLU A 321 -14.03 3.38 -25.20
CA GLU A 321 -15.01 3.27 -26.27
C GLU A 321 -14.39 2.88 -27.62
N VAL A 322 -13.16 3.37 -27.84
CA VAL A 322 -12.42 3.23 -29.12
C VAL A 322 -10.95 2.93 -28.86
N SER A 323 -10.19 2.64 -29.94
CA SER A 323 -8.73 2.47 -29.85
C SER A 323 -8.02 3.75 -29.38
N PRO A 324 -6.76 3.66 -28.88
CA PRO A 324 -5.99 4.83 -28.44
C PRO A 324 -5.91 5.96 -29.47
N GLU A 325 -5.77 5.61 -30.74
CA GLU A 325 -5.65 6.55 -31.87
C GLU A 325 -6.95 7.34 -32.10
N ALA A 326 -8.08 6.74 -31.81
CA ALA A 326 -9.40 7.33 -32.00
C ALA A 326 -9.94 8.09 -30.80
N LEU A 327 -9.27 8.05 -29.64
CA LEU A 327 -9.74 8.69 -28.41
C LEU A 327 -9.91 10.20 -28.54
N TYR A 328 -9.01 10.90 -29.28
CA TYR A 328 -9.10 12.34 -29.52
C TYR A 328 -8.54 12.65 -30.93
N ALA A 329 -9.38 12.51 -31.94
CA ALA A 329 -8.97 12.66 -33.34
C ALA A 329 -8.93 14.10 -33.84
N SER A 330 -9.65 15.04 -33.17
CA SER A 330 -9.77 16.44 -33.62
C SER A 330 -9.96 17.39 -32.45
N GLY A 331 -9.45 18.62 -32.59
CA GLY A 331 -9.57 19.67 -31.59
C GLY A 331 -8.25 20.34 -31.23
N PRO A 332 -8.24 21.24 -30.21
CA PRO A 332 -7.07 22.05 -29.86
C PRO A 332 -5.82 21.23 -29.49
N LEU A 333 -5.99 19.99 -29.01
CA LEU A 333 -4.89 19.11 -28.59
C LEU A 333 -4.53 18.05 -29.63
N ALA A 334 -5.14 18.06 -30.81
CA ALA A 334 -4.95 16.99 -31.81
C ALA A 334 -3.48 16.83 -32.26
N HIS A 335 -2.67 17.87 -32.15
CA HIS A 335 -1.23 17.83 -32.48
C HIS A 335 -0.35 17.32 -31.31
N GLU A 336 -0.83 17.42 -30.07
CA GLU A 336 -0.13 16.93 -28.87
C GLU A 336 -0.54 15.47 -28.53
N PHE A 337 -1.79 15.10 -28.82
CA PHE A 337 -2.38 13.83 -28.42
C PHE A 337 -1.67 12.57 -28.97
N PRO A 338 -1.01 12.57 -30.16
CA PRO A 338 -0.20 11.45 -30.62
C PRO A 338 0.89 11.01 -29.61
N ARG A 339 1.43 11.94 -28.81
CA ARG A 339 2.35 11.60 -27.72
C ARG A 339 1.65 10.78 -26.62
N THR A 340 0.41 11.13 -26.28
CA THR A 340 -0.39 10.38 -25.31
C THR A 340 -0.69 8.97 -25.84
N VAL A 341 -1.03 8.83 -27.11
CA VAL A 341 -1.21 7.54 -27.78
C VAL A 341 0.05 6.70 -27.73
N SER A 342 1.20 7.28 -28.06
CA SER A 342 2.49 6.57 -28.00
C SER A 342 2.80 6.06 -26.60
N ARG A 343 2.55 6.88 -25.55
CA ARG A 343 2.72 6.47 -24.16
C ARG A 343 1.76 5.35 -23.75
N LEU A 344 0.48 5.44 -24.15
CA LEU A 344 -0.50 4.38 -23.90
C LEU A 344 -0.07 3.05 -24.52
N ASN A 345 0.44 3.07 -25.74
CA ASN A 345 0.93 1.87 -26.43
C ASN A 345 2.19 1.32 -25.75
N GLU A 346 3.13 2.19 -25.35
CA GLU A 346 4.34 1.78 -24.64
C GLU A 346 4.02 1.22 -23.24
N MET A 347 3.06 1.80 -22.52
CA MET A 347 2.61 1.30 -21.19
C MET A 347 2.05 -0.13 -21.24
N GLN A 348 1.66 -0.62 -22.40
CA GLN A 348 1.22 -2.00 -22.62
C GLN A 348 2.35 -2.98 -22.92
N SER A 349 3.57 -2.48 -23.16
CA SER A 349 4.72 -3.33 -23.52
C SER A 349 5.26 -4.10 -22.30
N ALA A 350 5.83 -5.29 -22.58
CA ALA A 350 6.48 -6.09 -21.53
C ALA A 350 7.67 -5.35 -20.90
N GLU A 351 8.36 -4.53 -21.68
CA GLU A 351 9.48 -3.70 -21.21
C GLU A 351 9.00 -2.67 -20.19
N PHE A 352 7.91 -1.96 -20.45
CA PHE A 352 7.35 -0.99 -19.52
C PHE A 352 6.79 -1.68 -18.26
N LEU A 353 6.14 -2.82 -18.42
CA LEU A 353 5.62 -3.59 -17.29
C LEU A 353 6.73 -4.08 -16.35
N ALA A 354 7.93 -4.31 -16.89
CA ALA A 354 9.11 -4.71 -16.13
C ALA A 354 9.77 -3.57 -15.34
N LEU A 355 9.48 -2.30 -15.66
CA LEU A 355 10.07 -1.16 -14.97
C LEU A 355 9.51 -1.03 -13.55
N GLU A 356 10.38 -0.85 -12.56
CA GLU A 356 9.95 -0.51 -11.20
C GLU A 356 9.38 0.91 -11.15
N ARG A 357 8.40 1.12 -10.26
CA ARG A 357 7.85 2.45 -10.00
C ARG A 357 8.98 3.42 -9.59
N ARG A 358 8.94 4.63 -10.10
CA ARG A 358 9.84 5.69 -9.65
C ARG A 358 9.27 6.34 -8.40
N ASP A 359 9.91 6.12 -7.27
CA ASP A 359 9.70 6.95 -6.09
C ASP A 359 10.36 8.32 -6.31
N VAL A 360 9.69 9.37 -5.91
CA VAL A 360 10.28 10.71 -5.97
C VAL A 360 11.07 10.90 -4.71
N ASP A 361 12.38 10.99 -4.86
CA ASP A 361 13.17 11.73 -3.87
C ASP A 361 12.63 13.16 -3.84
N THR A 362 11.87 13.48 -2.81
CA THR A 362 11.44 14.86 -2.54
C THR A 362 12.62 15.64 -1.98
N THR A 363 13.71 15.64 -2.73
CA THR A 363 14.76 16.64 -2.55
C THR A 363 14.36 17.87 -3.38
N LEU A 364 13.48 18.68 -2.83
CA LEU A 364 13.42 20.06 -3.23
C LEU A 364 14.73 20.71 -2.72
N THR A 365 15.63 20.94 -3.68
CA THR A 365 16.73 21.89 -3.52
C THR A 365 16.19 23.29 -3.28
#